data_fb44a09515cb48ee7eafffaf13a35cec
#
_entry.id   fb44a09515cb48ee7eafffaf13a35cec
#
_cell.length_a   1.000
_cell.length_b   1.000
_cell.length_c   1.000
_cell.angle_alpha   90.00
_cell.angle_beta   90.00
_cell.angle_gamma   90.00
#
_symmetry.space_group_name_H-M   'P 1'
#
loop_
_entity.id
_entity.type
_entity.pdbx_description
1 polymer ?
#
loop_
_entity_poly.entity_id
_entity_poly.type
_entity_poly.pdbx_seq_one_letter_code
_entity_poly.pdbx_strand_id
1 'polypeptide(L)'
;MRVIEELKRIYKSKIMPLEKLYQYDIFHSPIMTDAEFDSKPQVMLIGQYSVGKTSFIRYLLGKDFPGVRIGPEPTTDRFTAVMDGPDERVIPGNALAVSSDLPYRGLEQFGVAFLNRFEGSQLPSQVLRNITLIDTPGVLSGEKQRVSRGYDFQKVCTWFANRADLIILLFDTHKLDISDEFRGVIEGLKGNEDKIRCILNKADQVDRQKLMRVYGALMWSIGKVMKTPEVLRVYVGSFWSEPMMYSDNAELFEMEEADLMKDLRALPRNSAVRKINELVKRVRLAKVHAYVIGYLREQMPMFMGREKKQKQ
;
A
#
# COMPACT_ATOMS: atom_id res chain seq x y z
N MET A 1 -4.46 18.55 -13.44
CA MET A 1 -5.60 19.27 -12.85
C MET A 1 -6.93 19.01 -13.58
N ARG A 2 -7.11 19.38 -14.83
CA ARG A 2 -8.39 19.18 -15.56
C ARG A 2 -8.99 17.76 -15.49
N VAL A 3 -8.18 16.72 -15.62
CA VAL A 3 -8.66 15.32 -15.63
C VAL A 3 -9.25 14.92 -14.27
N ILE A 4 -8.61 15.26 -13.18
CA ILE A 4 -9.08 14.91 -11.82
C ILE A 4 -10.40 15.64 -11.50
N GLU A 5 -10.51 16.93 -11.85
CA GLU A 5 -11.75 17.68 -11.66
C GLU A 5 -12.90 17.10 -12.48
N GLU A 6 -12.63 16.66 -13.71
CA GLU A 6 -13.63 16.00 -14.53
C GLU A 6 -14.06 14.64 -13.95
N LEU A 7 -13.11 13.85 -13.44
CA LEU A 7 -13.42 12.60 -12.75
C LEU A 7 -14.31 12.82 -11.52
N LYS A 8 -14.00 13.82 -10.68
CA LYS A 8 -14.86 14.22 -9.55
C LYS A 8 -16.28 14.58 -10.03
N ARG A 9 -16.38 15.38 -11.08
CA ARG A 9 -17.65 15.80 -11.65
C ARG A 9 -18.47 14.59 -12.12
N ILE A 10 -17.86 13.70 -12.89
CA ILE A 10 -18.51 12.47 -13.38
C ILE A 10 -18.95 11.59 -12.22
N TYR A 11 -18.07 11.37 -11.24
CA TYR A 11 -18.39 10.58 -10.08
C TYR A 11 -19.60 11.14 -9.32
N LYS A 12 -19.56 12.43 -8.95
CA LYS A 12 -20.63 13.09 -8.18
C LYS A 12 -21.95 13.13 -8.94
N SER A 13 -21.93 13.35 -10.26
CA SER A 13 -23.16 13.52 -11.04
C SER A 13 -23.77 12.21 -11.54
N LYS A 14 -22.98 11.18 -11.80
CA LYS A 14 -23.45 9.95 -12.48
C LYS A 14 -23.31 8.69 -11.62
N ILE A 15 -22.25 8.56 -10.81
CA ILE A 15 -21.91 7.31 -10.13
C ILE A 15 -22.41 7.32 -8.68
N MET A 16 -22.09 8.38 -7.92
CA MET A 16 -22.49 8.50 -6.53
C MET A 16 -24.02 8.39 -6.30
N PRO A 17 -24.91 8.98 -7.15
CA PRO A 17 -26.34 8.78 -7.01
C PRO A 17 -26.76 7.30 -7.16
N LEU A 18 -26.14 6.57 -8.09
CA LEU A 18 -26.38 5.14 -8.27
C LEU A 18 -25.92 4.34 -7.03
N GLU A 19 -24.71 4.62 -6.53
CA GLU A 19 -24.19 3.96 -5.32
C GLU A 19 -25.09 4.18 -4.10
N LYS A 20 -25.58 5.40 -3.90
CA LYS A 20 -26.53 5.73 -2.82
C LYS A 20 -27.88 5.03 -2.98
N LEU A 21 -28.41 5.00 -4.20
CA LEU A 21 -29.70 4.37 -4.47
C LEU A 21 -29.71 2.87 -4.18
N TYR A 22 -28.62 2.20 -4.46
CA TYR A 22 -28.46 0.76 -4.28
C TYR A 22 -27.67 0.37 -3.03
N GLN A 23 -27.36 1.33 -2.14
CA GLN A 23 -26.65 1.09 -0.87
C GLN A 23 -25.30 0.36 -1.07
N TYR A 24 -24.55 0.76 -2.11
CA TYR A 24 -23.29 0.14 -2.49
C TYR A 24 -22.25 0.17 -1.36
N ASP A 25 -22.24 1.21 -0.56
CA ASP A 25 -21.35 1.44 0.58
C ASP A 25 -21.51 0.41 1.70
N ILE A 26 -22.70 -0.17 1.86
CA ILE A 26 -22.97 -1.22 2.86
C ILE A 26 -22.33 -2.55 2.45
N PHE A 27 -22.31 -2.86 1.15
CA PHE A 27 -21.88 -4.16 0.64
C PHE A 27 -20.45 -4.21 0.16
N HIS A 28 -19.88 -3.07 -0.23
CA HIS A 28 -18.57 -3.02 -0.90
C HIS A 28 -17.62 -2.03 -0.21
N SER A 29 -17.64 -0.76 -0.60
CA SER A 29 -16.71 0.24 -0.11
C SER A 29 -17.40 1.60 0.05
N PRO A 30 -16.98 2.42 1.02
CA PRO A 30 -17.55 3.74 1.25
C PRO A 30 -17.56 4.61 0.00
N ILE A 31 -18.45 5.62 0.00
CA ILE A 31 -18.52 6.64 -1.06
C ILE A 31 -17.17 7.37 -1.13
N MET A 32 -16.64 7.53 -2.34
CA MET A 32 -15.37 8.22 -2.55
C MET A 32 -15.47 9.70 -2.19
N THR A 33 -14.45 10.19 -1.52
CA THR A 33 -14.31 11.59 -1.12
C THR A 33 -13.46 12.39 -2.12
N ASP A 34 -13.54 13.71 -2.10
CA ASP A 34 -12.68 14.57 -2.90
C ASP A 34 -11.20 14.36 -2.56
N ALA A 35 -10.89 14.10 -1.29
CA ALA A 35 -9.53 13.81 -0.84
C ALA A 35 -8.93 12.56 -1.51
N GLU A 36 -9.73 11.54 -1.84
CA GLU A 36 -9.23 10.36 -2.56
C GLU A 36 -8.85 10.70 -4.01
N PHE A 37 -9.61 11.60 -4.65
CA PHE A 37 -9.25 12.09 -5.99
C PHE A 37 -8.03 13.02 -5.98
N ASP A 38 -7.89 13.87 -4.95
CA ASP A 38 -6.80 14.84 -4.83
C ASP A 38 -5.52 14.26 -4.24
N SER A 39 -5.60 13.08 -3.61
CA SER A 39 -4.46 12.43 -2.98
C SER A 39 -3.28 12.29 -3.94
N LYS A 40 -2.08 12.57 -3.44
CA LYS A 40 -0.84 12.26 -4.15
C LYS A 40 -0.69 10.76 -4.32
N PRO A 41 0.07 10.30 -5.34
CA PRO A 41 0.40 8.89 -5.47
C PRO A 41 0.99 8.33 -4.18
N GLN A 42 0.54 7.15 -3.78
CA GLN A 42 1.00 6.49 -2.56
C GLN A 42 1.94 5.34 -2.91
N VAL A 43 3.09 5.31 -2.26
CA VAL A 43 4.06 4.21 -2.33
C VAL A 43 4.05 3.47 -1.01
N MET A 44 3.59 2.24 -1.02
CA MET A 44 3.53 1.40 0.17
C MET A 44 4.75 0.50 0.26
N LEU A 45 5.43 0.52 1.41
CA LEU A 45 6.58 -0.33 1.68
C LEU A 45 6.16 -1.49 2.60
N ILE A 46 6.37 -2.71 2.15
CA ILE A 46 6.05 -3.92 2.89
C ILE A 46 7.29 -4.81 2.95
N GLY A 47 7.51 -5.47 4.05
CA GLY A 47 8.61 -6.42 4.21
C GLY A 47 8.73 -6.89 5.64
N GLN A 48 9.54 -7.91 5.84
CA GLN A 48 9.79 -8.44 7.16
C GLN A 48 10.47 -7.40 8.06
N TYR A 49 10.55 -7.76 9.33
CA TYR A 49 11.28 -6.96 10.31
C TYR A 49 12.76 -6.83 9.91
N SER A 50 13.33 -5.61 10.07
CA SER A 50 14.76 -5.30 9.82
C SER A 50 15.23 -5.38 8.37
N VAL A 51 14.36 -5.46 7.36
CA VAL A 51 14.75 -5.44 5.94
C VAL A 51 15.15 -4.05 5.42
N GLY A 52 14.97 -3.01 6.23
CA GLY A 52 15.39 -1.64 5.90
C GLY A 52 14.31 -0.75 5.28
N LYS A 53 13.01 -0.98 5.54
CA LYS A 53 11.92 -0.11 5.02
C LYS A 53 12.07 1.35 5.42
N THR A 54 12.19 1.61 6.70
CA THR A 54 12.38 2.97 7.23
C THR A 54 13.70 3.59 6.78
N SER A 55 14.78 2.79 6.69
CA SER A 55 16.07 3.23 6.15
C SER A 55 15.97 3.61 4.68
N PHE A 56 15.19 2.89 3.89
CA PHE A 56 14.91 3.22 2.50
C PHE A 56 14.17 4.57 2.37
N ILE A 57 13.20 4.85 3.24
CA ILE A 57 12.53 6.15 3.26
C ILE A 57 13.53 7.28 3.57
N ARG A 58 14.38 7.10 4.60
CA ARG A 58 15.43 8.07 4.95
C ARG A 58 16.37 8.31 3.78
N TYR A 59 16.78 7.25 3.11
CA TYR A 59 17.65 7.31 1.93
C TYR A 59 17.00 8.15 0.82
N LEU A 60 15.72 7.91 0.51
CA LEU A 60 14.97 8.69 -0.48
C LEU A 60 14.82 10.17 -0.11
N LEU A 61 14.62 10.45 1.17
CA LEU A 61 14.43 11.82 1.67
C LEU A 61 15.74 12.58 1.88
N GLY A 62 16.85 11.87 2.02
CA GLY A 62 18.16 12.42 2.41
C GLY A 62 18.21 12.96 3.83
N LYS A 63 17.18 12.72 4.65
CA LYS A 63 17.07 13.16 6.05
C LYS A 63 16.09 12.30 6.85
N ASP A 64 16.11 12.46 8.17
CA ASP A 64 15.14 11.87 9.06
C ASP A 64 13.77 12.54 8.91
N PHE A 65 12.71 11.82 9.28
CA PHE A 65 11.34 12.34 9.31
C PHE A 65 10.79 12.27 10.75
N PRO A 66 9.89 13.17 11.15
CA PRO A 66 9.29 13.18 12.47
C PRO A 66 8.67 11.83 12.86
N GLY A 67 8.95 11.37 14.08
CA GLY A 67 8.47 10.08 14.58
C GLY A 67 9.29 8.86 14.14
N VAL A 68 10.32 9.05 13.32
CA VAL A 68 11.20 7.95 12.92
C VAL A 68 11.88 7.31 14.13
N ARG A 69 11.84 5.99 14.16
CA ARG A 69 12.55 5.19 15.16
C ARG A 69 13.37 4.15 14.42
N ILE A 70 14.69 4.23 14.57
CA ILE A 70 15.63 3.27 13.99
C ILE A 70 16.49 2.72 15.12
N GLY A 71 16.59 1.41 15.19
CA GLY A 71 17.38 0.74 16.22
C GLY A 71 17.41 -0.78 15.99
N PRO A 72 18.24 -1.50 16.72
CA PRO A 72 18.36 -2.96 16.63
C PRO A 72 17.13 -3.70 17.16
N GLU A 73 16.30 -3.07 17.98
CA GLU A 73 15.04 -3.62 18.48
C GLU A 73 13.87 -3.32 17.52
N PRO A 74 12.72 -4.02 17.65
CA PRO A 74 11.52 -3.75 16.85
C PRO A 74 11.04 -2.30 17.05
N THR A 75 11.52 -1.40 16.21
CA THR A 75 11.30 0.04 16.39
C THR A 75 10.05 0.53 15.69
N THR A 76 9.64 -0.14 14.60
CA THR A 76 8.47 0.25 13.81
C THR A 76 7.33 -0.72 14.06
N ASP A 77 6.50 -0.43 15.05
CA ASP A 77 5.25 -1.14 15.35
C ASP A 77 4.01 -0.42 14.80
N ARG A 78 4.21 0.68 14.08
CA ARG A 78 3.18 1.58 13.56
C ARG A 78 3.20 1.65 12.04
N PHE A 79 2.03 1.93 11.49
CA PHE A 79 1.92 2.43 10.13
C PHE A 79 2.20 3.92 10.14
N THR A 80 3.07 4.40 9.27
CA THR A 80 3.40 5.82 9.18
C THR A 80 3.19 6.33 7.76
N ALA A 81 2.30 7.30 7.58
CA ALA A 81 2.12 8.00 6.32
C ALA A 81 3.07 9.22 6.29
N VAL A 82 4.16 9.12 5.53
CA VAL A 82 5.15 10.20 5.38
C VAL A 82 4.74 11.09 4.24
N MET A 83 4.38 12.34 4.55
CA MET A 83 3.72 13.29 3.65
C MET A 83 4.44 14.64 3.63
N ASP A 84 4.29 15.36 2.52
CA ASP A 84 4.71 16.75 2.44
C ASP A 84 3.87 17.67 3.35
N GLY A 85 4.51 18.58 4.01
CA GLY A 85 3.86 19.61 4.81
C GLY A 85 4.81 20.78 5.06
N PRO A 86 4.26 21.95 5.46
CA PRO A 86 5.07 23.14 5.69
C PRO A 86 6.00 22.99 6.90
N ASP A 87 5.57 22.24 7.90
CA ASP A 87 6.26 22.07 9.16
C ASP A 87 6.55 20.61 9.47
N GLU A 88 7.59 20.36 10.24
CA GLU A 88 7.92 19.03 10.75
C GLU A 88 7.02 18.69 11.94
N ARG A 89 6.13 17.71 11.77
CA ARG A 89 5.21 17.29 12.83
C ARG A 89 4.72 15.86 12.66
N VAL A 90 4.30 15.26 13.77
CA VAL A 90 3.60 13.98 13.81
C VAL A 90 2.10 14.22 14.01
N ILE A 91 1.27 13.59 13.21
CA ILE A 91 -0.20 13.67 13.30
C ILE A 91 -0.72 12.32 13.79
N PRO A 92 -1.48 12.25 14.89
CA PRO A 92 -2.07 11.00 15.36
C PRO A 92 -3.06 10.40 14.35
N GLY A 93 -3.15 9.05 14.32
CA GLY A 93 -3.99 8.34 13.36
C GLY A 93 -5.48 8.64 13.45
N ASN A 94 -5.99 8.91 14.63
CA ASN A 94 -7.38 9.36 14.82
C ASN A 94 -7.64 10.72 14.15
N ALA A 95 -6.68 11.66 14.22
CA ALA A 95 -6.80 12.94 13.52
C ALA A 95 -6.74 12.78 12.00
N LEU A 96 -5.89 11.85 11.50
CA LEU A 96 -5.81 11.54 10.07
C LEU A 96 -7.11 10.92 9.54
N ALA A 97 -7.73 10.03 10.33
CA ALA A 97 -8.95 9.34 9.94
C ALA A 97 -10.19 10.27 9.90
N VAL A 98 -10.22 11.31 10.72
CA VAL A 98 -11.31 12.30 10.73
C VAL A 98 -11.12 13.42 9.70
N SER A 99 -9.88 13.65 9.24
CA SER A 99 -9.58 14.73 8.30
C SER A 99 -10.34 14.56 6.98
N SER A 100 -10.99 15.64 6.52
CA SER A 100 -11.66 15.70 5.21
C SER A 100 -10.68 15.80 4.04
N ASP A 101 -9.46 16.28 4.29
CA ASP A 101 -8.48 16.64 3.28
C ASP A 101 -7.49 15.49 2.98
N LEU A 102 -7.55 14.42 3.79
CA LEU A 102 -6.66 13.28 3.68
C LEU A 102 -7.43 11.98 3.33
N PRO A 103 -6.84 11.08 2.56
CA PRO A 103 -7.53 9.89 2.05
C PRO A 103 -7.58 8.73 3.07
N TYR A 104 -7.62 9.02 4.38
CA TYR A 104 -7.51 8.02 5.45
C TYR A 104 -8.79 7.75 6.22
N ARG A 105 -9.89 8.41 5.85
CA ARG A 105 -11.19 8.31 6.56
C ARG A 105 -11.71 6.86 6.67
N GLY A 106 -11.53 6.05 5.65
CA GLY A 106 -11.96 4.64 5.68
C GLY A 106 -11.18 3.74 6.66
N LEU A 107 -10.13 4.24 7.34
CA LEU A 107 -9.36 3.50 8.34
C LEU A 107 -10.06 3.37 9.68
N GLU A 108 -11.14 4.14 9.93
CA GLU A 108 -11.97 4.03 11.14
C GLU A 108 -12.54 2.62 11.33
N GLN A 109 -12.80 1.89 10.23
CA GLN A 109 -13.31 0.53 10.26
C GLN A 109 -12.40 -0.48 10.98
N PHE A 110 -11.10 -0.18 11.11
CA PHE A 110 -10.13 -1.05 11.79
C PHE A 110 -10.06 -0.81 13.30
N GLY A 111 -10.83 0.15 13.81
CA GLY A 111 -11.00 0.42 15.23
C GLY A 111 -9.85 1.19 15.87
N VAL A 112 -10.05 1.55 17.14
CA VAL A 112 -9.15 2.40 17.93
C VAL A 112 -7.76 1.75 18.10
N ALA A 113 -7.72 0.42 18.23
CA ALA A 113 -6.44 -0.31 18.39
C ALA A 113 -5.50 -0.09 17.21
N PHE A 114 -6.04 -0.03 15.99
CA PHE A 114 -5.27 0.32 14.80
C PHE A 114 -4.95 1.82 14.75
N LEU A 115 -5.91 2.70 14.98
CA LEU A 115 -5.69 4.15 14.89
C LEU A 115 -4.62 4.65 15.87
N ASN A 116 -4.47 4.01 17.03
CA ASN A 116 -3.38 4.29 17.96
C ASN A 116 -2.00 3.82 17.46
N ARG A 117 -1.96 2.98 16.44
CA ARG A 117 -0.74 2.48 15.77
C ARG A 117 -0.63 2.97 14.32
N PHE A 118 -1.37 3.99 13.99
CA PHE A 118 -1.26 4.74 12.75
C PHE A 118 -0.87 6.18 13.05
N GLU A 119 0.02 6.74 12.28
CA GLU A 119 0.44 8.14 12.40
C GLU A 119 0.80 8.73 11.04
N GLY A 120 0.71 10.03 10.94
CA GLY A 120 1.22 10.81 9.82
C GLY A 120 2.49 11.53 10.23
N SER A 121 3.49 11.50 9.38
CA SER A 121 4.69 12.30 9.51
C SER A 121 4.70 13.35 8.42
N GLN A 122 4.69 14.61 8.77
CA GLN A 122 4.78 15.72 7.81
C GLN A 122 6.13 16.40 7.91
N LEU A 123 6.70 16.72 6.75
CA LEU A 123 7.94 17.50 6.63
C LEU A 123 8.05 18.08 5.22
N PRO A 124 8.73 19.23 5.05
CA PRO A 124 8.99 19.80 3.73
C PRO A 124 10.03 18.96 2.98
N SER A 125 9.64 18.38 1.83
CA SER A 125 10.53 17.57 1.00
C SER A 125 10.12 17.63 -0.47
N GLN A 126 11.12 17.75 -1.37
CA GLN A 126 10.86 17.73 -2.83
C GLN A 126 10.28 16.39 -3.30
N VAL A 127 10.68 15.28 -2.69
CA VAL A 127 10.16 13.94 -2.98
C VAL A 127 8.68 13.86 -2.59
N LEU A 128 8.36 14.28 -1.37
CA LEU A 128 7.01 14.20 -0.81
C LEU A 128 6.02 15.20 -1.43
N ARG A 129 6.51 16.23 -2.14
CA ARG A 129 5.63 17.09 -2.95
C ARG A 129 4.87 16.31 -4.01
N ASN A 130 5.44 15.21 -4.46
CA ASN A 130 4.93 14.43 -5.59
C ASN A 130 4.35 13.07 -5.19
N ILE A 131 4.76 12.49 -4.08
CA ILE A 131 4.33 11.17 -3.58
C ILE A 131 4.13 11.19 -2.07
N THR A 132 3.36 10.23 -1.57
CA THR A 132 3.26 9.91 -0.15
C THR A 132 3.86 8.53 0.07
N LEU A 133 4.69 8.36 1.10
CA LEU A 133 5.29 7.08 1.44
C LEU A 133 4.55 6.49 2.64
N ILE A 134 4.16 5.21 2.55
CA ILE A 134 3.51 4.49 3.63
C ILE A 134 4.51 3.46 4.17
N ASP A 135 5.09 3.75 5.33
CA ASP A 135 5.89 2.78 6.08
C ASP A 135 4.98 1.84 6.84
N THR A 136 5.23 0.54 6.73
CA THR A 136 4.43 -0.47 7.43
C THR A 136 5.25 -1.15 8.52
N PRO A 137 4.61 -1.61 9.61
CA PRO A 137 5.27 -2.45 10.59
C PRO A 137 5.94 -3.64 9.92
N GLY A 138 7.08 -4.05 10.45
CA GLY A 138 7.74 -5.27 9.99
C GLY A 138 6.83 -6.48 10.15
N VAL A 139 6.73 -7.30 9.11
CA VAL A 139 6.05 -8.59 9.21
C VAL A 139 6.85 -9.50 10.15
N LEU A 140 6.16 -10.13 11.07
CA LEU A 140 6.76 -10.92 12.15
C LEU A 140 6.57 -12.42 11.88
N SER A 141 7.52 -13.24 12.31
CA SER A 141 7.49 -14.69 12.10
C SER A 141 6.88 -15.48 13.26
N GLY A 142 6.44 -14.82 14.35
CA GLY A 142 5.93 -15.46 15.55
C GLY A 142 4.45 -15.25 15.81
N GLU A 143 3.73 -16.31 16.20
CA GLU A 143 2.29 -16.27 16.49
C GLU A 143 1.95 -15.35 17.68
N LYS A 144 2.76 -15.37 18.73
CA LYS A 144 2.59 -14.51 19.92
C LYS A 144 2.66 -13.02 19.60
N GLN A 145 3.48 -12.63 18.63
CA GLN A 145 3.66 -11.25 18.22
C GLN A 145 2.50 -10.76 17.35
N ARG A 146 1.84 -11.66 16.62
CA ARG A 146 0.62 -11.36 15.81
C ARG A 146 -0.56 -10.99 16.71
N VAL A 147 -0.76 -11.78 17.80
CA VAL A 147 -1.87 -11.56 18.76
C VAL A 147 -1.74 -10.22 19.48
N SER A 148 -0.52 -9.74 19.72
CA SER A 148 -0.27 -8.49 20.46
C SER A 148 -0.64 -7.20 19.71
N ARG A 149 -0.87 -7.27 18.38
CA ARG A 149 -1.19 -6.08 17.58
C ARG A 149 -2.58 -5.50 17.86
N GLY A 150 -3.55 -6.36 18.22
CA GLY A 150 -4.92 -5.93 18.53
C GLY A 150 -5.76 -5.48 17.32
N TYR A 151 -5.27 -5.68 16.10
CA TYR A 151 -5.97 -5.41 14.84
C TYR A 151 -5.54 -6.38 13.73
N ASP A 152 -6.37 -6.50 12.69
CA ASP A 152 -6.10 -7.38 11.55
C ASP A 152 -5.11 -6.72 10.58
N PHE A 153 -3.83 -7.06 10.73
CA PHE A 153 -2.73 -6.51 9.93
C PHE A 153 -2.89 -6.76 8.43
N GLN A 154 -3.37 -7.96 8.05
CA GLN A 154 -3.53 -8.32 6.63
C GLN A 154 -4.61 -7.46 5.96
N LYS A 155 -5.75 -7.28 6.63
CA LYS A 155 -6.82 -6.42 6.11
C LYS A 155 -6.39 -4.95 5.99
N VAL A 156 -5.62 -4.44 6.96
CA VAL A 156 -5.06 -3.09 6.88
C VAL A 156 -4.10 -2.97 5.70
N CYS A 157 -3.18 -3.94 5.53
CA CYS A 157 -2.28 -3.96 4.37
C CYS A 157 -3.04 -3.99 3.04
N THR A 158 -4.08 -4.83 2.93
CA THR A 158 -4.93 -4.90 1.74
C THR A 158 -5.65 -3.57 1.47
N TRP A 159 -6.11 -2.89 2.53
CA TRP A 159 -6.76 -1.58 2.40
C TRP A 159 -5.82 -0.53 1.80
N PHE A 160 -4.57 -0.46 2.30
CA PHE A 160 -3.55 0.44 1.74
C PHE A 160 -3.12 0.02 0.33
N ALA A 161 -2.93 -1.26 0.08
CA ALA A 161 -2.53 -1.79 -1.23
C ALA A 161 -3.52 -1.45 -2.35
N ASN A 162 -4.82 -1.52 -2.05
CA ASN A 162 -5.86 -1.15 -3.02
C ASN A 162 -5.82 0.33 -3.39
N ARG A 163 -5.27 1.19 -2.53
CA ARG A 163 -5.14 2.64 -2.75
C ARG A 163 -3.75 3.08 -3.18
N ALA A 164 -2.75 2.24 -2.95
CA ALA A 164 -1.38 2.51 -3.36
C ALA A 164 -1.24 2.54 -4.89
N ASP A 165 -0.38 3.41 -5.36
CA ASP A 165 0.04 3.51 -6.76
C ASP A 165 1.25 2.63 -7.06
N LEU A 166 2.04 2.34 -6.05
CA LEU A 166 3.18 1.43 -6.09
C LEU A 166 3.28 0.70 -4.76
N ILE A 167 3.54 -0.60 -4.82
CA ILE A 167 3.79 -1.45 -3.66
C ILE A 167 5.20 -1.98 -3.78
N ILE A 168 6.04 -1.66 -2.81
CA ILE A 168 7.42 -2.11 -2.76
C ILE A 168 7.54 -3.22 -1.71
N LEU A 169 7.86 -4.42 -2.16
CA LEU A 169 8.20 -5.55 -1.29
C LEU A 169 9.71 -5.55 -1.05
N LEU A 170 10.13 -5.25 0.17
CA LEU A 170 11.54 -5.26 0.55
C LEU A 170 11.94 -6.61 1.14
N PHE A 171 13.05 -7.12 0.64
CA PHE A 171 13.71 -8.33 1.11
C PHE A 171 15.15 -7.99 1.53
N ASP A 172 15.67 -8.76 2.46
CA ASP A 172 17.07 -8.69 2.92
C ASP A 172 17.84 -9.88 2.34
N THR A 173 19.05 -9.65 1.84
CA THR A 173 19.92 -10.69 1.29
C THR A 173 20.20 -11.84 2.25
N HIS A 174 20.12 -11.60 3.56
CA HIS A 174 20.31 -12.61 4.60
C HIS A 174 19.01 -13.25 5.08
N LYS A 175 17.83 -12.76 4.61
CA LYS A 175 16.54 -13.17 5.14
C LYS A 175 15.51 -13.31 4.02
N LEU A 176 15.61 -14.41 3.30
CA LEU A 176 14.75 -14.69 2.14
C LEU A 176 13.50 -15.52 2.50
N ASP A 177 13.43 -16.04 3.72
CA ASP A 177 12.29 -16.85 4.15
C ASP A 177 11.02 -16.01 4.20
N ILE A 178 9.99 -16.46 3.49
CA ILE A 178 8.67 -15.83 3.51
C ILE A 178 7.87 -16.49 4.63
N SER A 179 7.72 -15.78 5.76
CA SER A 179 6.89 -16.26 6.88
C SER A 179 5.42 -16.40 6.47
N ASP A 180 4.63 -17.19 7.20
CA ASP A 180 3.22 -17.39 6.91
C ASP A 180 2.42 -16.09 6.97
N GLU A 181 2.76 -15.18 7.90
CA GLU A 181 2.13 -13.86 7.92
C GLU A 181 2.47 -13.05 6.67
N PHE A 182 3.74 -13.08 6.23
CA PHE A 182 4.16 -12.36 5.02
C PHE A 182 3.53 -12.98 3.77
N ARG A 183 3.41 -14.30 3.72
CA ARG A 183 2.67 -14.98 2.65
C ARG A 183 1.22 -14.52 2.61
N GLY A 184 0.53 -14.49 3.76
CA GLY A 184 -0.85 -14.01 3.83
C GLY A 184 -1.01 -12.55 3.40
N VAL A 185 -0.03 -11.69 3.72
CA VAL A 185 0.00 -10.31 3.23
C VAL A 185 0.15 -10.28 1.71
N ILE A 186 1.13 -11.01 1.15
CA ILE A 186 1.36 -11.07 -0.30
C ILE A 186 0.12 -11.63 -1.04
N GLU A 187 -0.50 -12.67 -0.52
CA GLU A 187 -1.75 -13.23 -1.08
C GLU A 187 -2.89 -12.20 -1.04
N GLY A 188 -2.94 -11.35 -0.01
CA GLY A 188 -3.88 -10.23 0.09
C GLY A 188 -3.65 -9.10 -0.92
N LEU A 189 -2.49 -9.07 -1.59
CA LEU A 189 -2.19 -8.11 -2.66
C LEU A 189 -2.74 -8.55 -4.03
N LYS A 190 -3.38 -9.71 -4.12
CA LYS A 190 -3.94 -10.22 -5.35
C LYS A 190 -4.88 -9.20 -6.03
N GLY A 191 -4.67 -9.01 -7.33
CA GLY A 191 -5.38 -8.00 -8.13
C GLY A 191 -4.67 -6.63 -8.18
N ASN A 192 -3.49 -6.50 -7.53
CA ASN A 192 -2.62 -5.33 -7.56
C ASN A 192 -1.21 -5.68 -8.08
N GLU A 193 -1.05 -6.80 -8.78
CA GLU A 193 0.24 -7.34 -9.21
C GLU A 193 1.01 -6.35 -10.11
N ASP A 194 0.30 -5.61 -10.93
CA ASP A 194 0.84 -4.55 -11.81
C ASP A 194 1.55 -3.42 -11.05
N LYS A 195 1.14 -3.20 -9.79
CA LYS A 195 1.70 -2.16 -8.91
C LYS A 195 2.89 -2.66 -8.07
N ILE A 196 3.18 -3.97 -8.08
CA ILE A 196 4.20 -4.55 -7.21
C ILE A 196 5.59 -4.46 -7.84
N ARG A 197 6.55 -4.02 -7.03
CA ARG A 197 8.00 -4.09 -7.30
C ARG A 197 8.68 -4.71 -6.10
N CYS A 198 9.74 -5.46 -6.34
CA CYS A 198 10.54 -6.04 -5.28
C CYS A 198 11.88 -5.31 -5.18
N ILE A 199 12.39 -5.16 -3.97
CA ILE A 199 13.75 -4.67 -3.70
C ILE A 199 14.47 -5.73 -2.89
N LEU A 200 15.60 -6.20 -3.40
CA LEU A 200 16.59 -6.99 -2.67
C LEU A 200 17.60 -6.01 -2.06
N ASN A 201 17.34 -5.63 -0.82
CA ASN A 201 18.13 -4.66 -0.07
C ASN A 201 19.33 -5.30 0.63
N LYS A 202 20.29 -4.48 1.07
CA LYS A 202 21.55 -4.87 1.72
C LYS A 202 22.40 -5.78 0.83
N ALA A 203 22.32 -5.59 -0.47
CA ALA A 203 23.01 -6.41 -1.44
C ALA A 203 24.54 -6.23 -1.41
N ASP A 204 25.02 -5.13 -0.82
CA ASP A 204 26.44 -4.87 -0.53
C ASP A 204 27.02 -5.78 0.56
N GLN A 205 26.18 -6.48 1.35
CA GLN A 205 26.64 -7.36 2.42
C GLN A 205 27.00 -8.76 1.98
N VAL A 206 26.86 -9.05 0.69
CA VAL A 206 27.20 -10.35 0.08
C VAL A 206 28.05 -10.16 -1.14
N ASP A 207 29.00 -11.11 -1.37
CA ASP A 207 29.82 -11.12 -2.56
C ASP A 207 28.99 -11.43 -3.82
N ARG A 208 29.57 -11.15 -4.99
CA ARG A 208 28.93 -11.30 -6.30
C ARG A 208 28.35 -12.70 -6.54
N GLN A 209 29.08 -13.75 -6.15
CA GLN A 209 28.63 -15.12 -6.36
C GLN A 209 27.44 -15.48 -5.47
N LYS A 210 27.47 -15.06 -4.22
CA LYS A 210 26.35 -15.24 -3.28
C LYS A 210 25.13 -14.44 -3.72
N LEU A 211 25.33 -13.20 -4.19
CA LEU A 211 24.23 -12.35 -4.67
C LEU A 211 23.42 -13.04 -5.78
N MET A 212 24.07 -13.69 -6.75
CA MET A 212 23.37 -14.41 -7.80
C MET A 212 22.52 -15.57 -7.26
N ARG A 213 23.04 -16.31 -6.27
CA ARG A 213 22.30 -17.40 -5.61
C ARG A 213 21.10 -16.88 -4.81
N VAL A 214 21.31 -15.81 -4.07
CA VAL A 214 20.28 -15.12 -3.29
C VAL A 214 19.16 -14.60 -4.19
N TYR A 215 19.52 -13.95 -5.30
CA TYR A 215 18.58 -13.47 -6.30
C TYR A 215 17.72 -14.61 -6.86
N GLY A 216 18.35 -15.72 -7.28
CA GLY A 216 17.63 -16.90 -7.76
C GLY A 216 16.69 -17.51 -6.72
N ALA A 217 17.14 -17.61 -5.46
CA ALA A 217 16.32 -18.11 -4.36
C ALA A 217 15.12 -17.19 -4.07
N LEU A 218 15.31 -15.88 -4.13
CA LEU A 218 14.24 -14.89 -3.97
C LEU A 218 13.18 -15.03 -5.07
N MET A 219 13.62 -15.11 -6.34
CA MET A 219 12.72 -15.28 -7.49
C MET A 219 11.87 -16.54 -7.35
N TRP A 220 12.51 -17.66 -6.95
CA TRP A 220 11.82 -18.92 -6.68
C TRP A 220 10.77 -18.78 -5.55
N SER A 221 11.14 -18.15 -4.45
CA SER A 221 10.28 -17.98 -3.28
C SER A 221 9.06 -17.10 -3.58
N ILE A 222 9.28 -15.98 -4.29
CA ILE A 222 8.19 -15.07 -4.71
C ILE A 222 7.26 -15.78 -5.70
N GLY A 223 7.80 -16.49 -6.69
CA GLY A 223 7.03 -17.21 -7.69
C GLY A 223 6.07 -18.24 -7.10
N LYS A 224 6.45 -18.89 -5.99
CA LYS A 224 5.57 -19.82 -5.26
C LYS A 224 4.37 -19.15 -4.59
N VAL A 225 4.54 -17.92 -4.13
CA VAL A 225 3.51 -17.20 -3.39
C VAL A 225 2.59 -16.41 -4.31
N MET A 226 3.16 -15.70 -5.28
CA MET A 226 2.40 -14.81 -6.15
C MET A 226 1.53 -15.54 -7.16
N LYS A 227 1.93 -16.75 -7.59
CA LYS A 227 1.18 -17.59 -8.58
C LYS A 227 0.76 -16.82 -9.84
N THR A 228 1.56 -15.84 -10.26
CA THR A 228 1.33 -15.05 -11.47
C THR A 228 2.22 -15.58 -12.60
N PRO A 229 1.77 -15.53 -13.87
CA PRO A 229 2.61 -15.93 -15.00
C PRO A 229 3.72 -14.92 -15.29
N GLU A 230 3.61 -13.69 -14.80
CA GLU A 230 4.58 -12.63 -15.00
C GLU A 230 5.63 -12.63 -13.89
N VAL A 231 6.88 -12.44 -14.31
CA VAL A 231 8.01 -12.30 -13.40
C VAL A 231 8.04 -10.87 -12.84
N LEU A 232 8.00 -10.73 -11.52
CA LEU A 232 8.08 -9.42 -10.89
C LEU A 232 9.46 -8.77 -11.13
N ARG A 233 9.46 -7.46 -11.34
CA ARG A 233 10.71 -6.69 -11.37
C ARG A 233 11.32 -6.66 -9.98
N VAL A 234 12.57 -7.10 -9.86
CA VAL A 234 13.35 -7.05 -8.62
C VAL A 234 14.51 -6.09 -8.85
N TYR A 235 14.57 -5.04 -8.04
CA TYR A 235 15.70 -4.13 -7.96
C TYR A 235 16.69 -4.64 -6.92
N VAL A 236 17.96 -4.56 -7.22
CA VAL A 236 19.02 -5.02 -6.32
C VAL A 236 19.85 -3.81 -5.89
N GLY A 237 20.04 -3.63 -4.58
CA GLY A 237 20.81 -2.49 -4.10
C GLY A 237 21.05 -2.47 -2.61
N SER A 238 21.73 -1.43 -2.17
CA SER A 238 21.94 -1.10 -0.76
C SER A 238 21.47 0.33 -0.52
N PHE A 239 20.25 0.46 0.07
CA PHE A 239 19.60 1.75 0.24
C PHE A 239 19.84 2.29 1.64
N TRP A 240 21.08 2.76 1.88
CA TRP A 240 21.41 3.47 3.10
C TRP A 240 22.66 4.35 2.88
N SER A 241 22.98 5.22 3.84
CA SER A 241 23.98 6.26 3.70
C SER A 241 25.42 5.84 4.08
N GLU A 242 25.60 4.61 4.56
CA GLU A 242 26.90 4.12 4.98
C GLU A 242 27.70 3.53 3.82
N PRO A 243 29.02 3.46 3.92
CA PRO A 243 29.87 2.85 2.89
C PRO A 243 29.51 1.40 2.63
N MET A 244 29.56 0.97 1.37
CA MET A 244 29.30 -0.42 0.97
C MET A 244 30.35 -1.36 1.57
N MET A 245 29.90 -2.54 2.04
CA MET A 245 30.79 -3.57 2.55
C MET A 245 31.57 -4.24 1.41
N TYR A 246 30.88 -4.61 0.33
CA TYR A 246 31.46 -5.12 -0.91
C TYR A 246 31.10 -4.19 -2.07
N SER A 247 32.10 -3.68 -2.77
CA SER A 247 31.93 -2.75 -3.91
C SER A 247 31.88 -3.44 -5.27
N ASP A 248 32.01 -4.76 -5.32
CA ASP A 248 32.10 -5.55 -6.57
C ASP A 248 30.92 -5.36 -7.53
N ASN A 249 29.77 -4.96 -6.99
CA ASN A 249 28.53 -4.75 -7.73
C ASN A 249 28.05 -3.29 -7.68
N ALA A 250 28.91 -2.33 -7.32
CA ALA A 250 28.53 -0.91 -7.15
C ALA A 250 27.86 -0.35 -8.42
N GLU A 251 28.43 -0.60 -9.59
CA GLU A 251 27.89 -0.18 -10.89
C GLU A 251 26.48 -0.74 -11.13
N LEU A 252 26.25 -2.03 -10.81
CA LEU A 252 24.92 -2.63 -10.89
C LEU A 252 23.94 -1.93 -9.96
N PHE A 253 24.35 -1.63 -8.73
CA PHE A 253 23.46 -0.97 -7.76
C PHE A 253 23.10 0.45 -8.19
N GLU A 254 24.03 1.19 -8.78
CA GLU A 254 23.77 2.52 -9.34
C GLU A 254 22.77 2.48 -10.50
N MET A 255 22.89 1.48 -11.39
CA MET A 255 21.95 1.29 -12.50
C MET A 255 20.55 0.93 -12.01
N GLU A 256 20.44 -0.01 -11.08
CA GLU A 256 19.18 -0.46 -10.50
C GLU A 256 18.49 0.66 -9.68
N GLU A 257 19.28 1.44 -8.95
CA GLU A 257 18.79 2.63 -8.25
C GLU A 257 18.26 3.68 -9.23
N ALA A 258 18.98 3.98 -10.29
CA ALA A 258 18.55 4.93 -11.32
C ALA A 258 17.20 4.51 -11.95
N ASP A 259 17.04 3.22 -12.24
CA ASP A 259 15.79 2.66 -12.76
C ASP A 259 14.64 2.77 -11.73
N LEU A 260 14.90 2.44 -10.48
CA LEU A 260 13.91 2.60 -9.39
C LEU A 260 13.49 4.05 -9.21
N MET A 261 14.44 4.98 -9.21
CA MET A 261 14.16 6.41 -9.11
C MET A 261 13.36 6.93 -10.31
N LYS A 262 13.59 6.39 -11.51
CA LYS A 262 12.81 6.68 -12.70
C LYS A 262 11.35 6.23 -12.54
N ASP A 263 11.12 5.02 -12.02
CA ASP A 263 9.79 4.50 -11.73
C ASP A 263 9.06 5.39 -10.71
N LEU A 264 9.72 5.76 -9.61
CA LEU A 264 9.15 6.65 -8.59
C LEU A 264 8.80 8.04 -9.15
N ARG A 265 9.67 8.63 -9.96
CA ARG A 265 9.43 9.93 -10.60
C ARG A 265 8.30 9.89 -11.63
N ALA A 266 8.02 8.73 -12.22
CA ALA A 266 6.92 8.56 -13.17
C ALA A 266 5.53 8.48 -12.50
N LEU A 267 5.45 8.18 -11.19
CA LEU A 267 4.20 7.98 -10.47
C LEU A 267 3.21 9.16 -10.59
N PRO A 268 3.60 10.43 -10.40
CA PRO A 268 2.66 11.54 -10.51
C PRO A 268 2.03 11.66 -11.89
N ARG A 269 2.81 11.38 -12.95
CA ARG A 269 2.33 11.41 -14.34
C ARG A 269 1.32 10.29 -14.60
N ASN A 270 1.55 9.12 -14.05
CA ASN A 270 0.71 7.94 -14.26
C ASN A 270 -0.51 7.88 -13.33
N SER A 271 -0.53 8.69 -12.28
CA SER A 271 -1.59 8.70 -11.26
C SER A 271 -2.98 8.96 -11.84
N ALA A 272 -3.10 9.90 -12.78
CA ALA A 272 -4.38 10.20 -13.42
C ALA A 272 -4.96 8.97 -14.15
N VAL A 273 -4.13 8.25 -14.90
CA VAL A 273 -4.55 7.04 -15.63
C VAL A 273 -5.00 5.96 -14.65
N ARG A 274 -4.26 5.77 -13.56
CA ARG A 274 -4.65 4.82 -12.51
C ARG A 274 -5.97 5.17 -11.86
N LYS A 275 -6.18 6.43 -11.47
CA LYS A 275 -7.45 6.90 -10.90
C LYS A 275 -8.63 6.68 -11.85
N ILE A 276 -8.42 6.86 -13.16
CA ILE A 276 -9.42 6.49 -14.17
C ILE A 276 -9.72 4.99 -14.11
N ASN A 277 -8.69 4.15 -14.13
CA ASN A 277 -8.85 2.70 -14.11
C ASN A 277 -9.54 2.20 -12.82
N GLU A 278 -9.20 2.77 -11.68
CA GLU A 278 -9.85 2.47 -10.40
C GLU A 278 -11.32 2.87 -10.41
N LEU A 279 -11.63 4.07 -10.92
CA LEU A 279 -13.01 4.49 -11.07
C LEU A 279 -13.78 3.57 -12.02
N VAL A 280 -13.18 3.15 -13.13
CA VAL A 280 -13.79 2.19 -14.08
C VAL A 280 -14.05 0.84 -13.40
N LYS A 281 -13.08 0.30 -12.63
CA LYS A 281 -13.27 -0.94 -11.85
C LYS A 281 -14.45 -0.79 -10.88
N ARG A 282 -14.50 0.32 -10.15
CA ARG A 282 -15.59 0.64 -9.21
C ARG A 282 -16.96 0.72 -9.90
N VAL A 283 -17.03 1.45 -11.02
CA VAL A 283 -18.28 1.60 -11.81
C VAL A 283 -18.79 0.26 -12.32
N ARG A 284 -17.89 -0.60 -12.81
CA ARG A 284 -18.27 -1.96 -13.25
C ARG A 284 -18.88 -2.77 -12.11
N LEU A 285 -18.25 -2.74 -10.94
CA LEU A 285 -18.77 -3.43 -9.76
C LEU A 285 -20.09 -2.84 -9.28
N ALA A 286 -20.21 -1.50 -9.22
CA ALA A 286 -21.45 -0.82 -8.86
C ALA A 286 -22.59 -1.14 -9.85
N LYS A 287 -22.30 -1.25 -11.14
CA LYS A 287 -23.26 -1.67 -12.15
C LYS A 287 -23.78 -3.10 -11.92
N VAL A 288 -22.88 -4.05 -11.67
CA VAL A 288 -23.25 -5.44 -11.35
C VAL A 288 -24.09 -5.49 -10.08
N HIS A 289 -23.64 -4.77 -9.03
CA HIS A 289 -24.39 -4.67 -7.77
C HIS A 289 -25.81 -4.12 -7.99
N ALA A 290 -25.94 -3.04 -8.76
CA ALA A 290 -27.26 -2.46 -9.06
C ALA A 290 -28.19 -3.44 -9.78
N TYR A 291 -27.68 -4.24 -10.73
CA TYR A 291 -28.47 -5.28 -11.38
C TYR A 291 -28.91 -6.38 -10.41
N VAL A 292 -28.00 -6.86 -9.56
CA VAL A 292 -28.31 -7.90 -8.58
C VAL A 292 -29.38 -7.42 -7.59
N ILE A 293 -29.18 -6.23 -7.00
CA ILE A 293 -30.14 -5.67 -6.03
C ILE A 293 -31.48 -5.33 -6.72
N GLY A 294 -31.44 -4.78 -7.94
CA GLY A 294 -32.64 -4.52 -8.74
C GLY A 294 -33.45 -5.78 -8.98
N TYR A 295 -32.81 -6.86 -9.43
CA TYR A 295 -33.44 -8.16 -9.64
C TYR A 295 -34.02 -8.74 -8.34
N LEU A 296 -33.26 -8.74 -7.26
CA LEU A 296 -33.76 -9.22 -5.96
C LEU A 296 -34.97 -8.42 -5.48
N ARG A 297 -34.98 -7.10 -5.68
CA ARG A 297 -36.09 -6.24 -5.35
C ARG A 297 -37.36 -6.58 -6.16
N GLU A 298 -37.23 -6.86 -7.45
CA GLU A 298 -38.35 -7.29 -8.31
C GLU A 298 -38.91 -8.65 -7.90
N GLN A 299 -38.05 -9.57 -7.44
CA GLN A 299 -38.46 -10.89 -6.97
C GLN A 299 -39.08 -10.90 -5.56
N MET A 300 -38.96 -9.82 -4.81
CA MET A 300 -39.54 -9.74 -3.45
C MET A 300 -41.05 -9.45 -3.50
N PRO A 301 -41.88 -10.25 -2.82
CA PRO A 301 -43.32 -10.02 -2.78
C PRO A 301 -43.67 -8.70 -2.05
N MET A 302 -44.65 -7.95 -2.60
CA MET A 302 -45.06 -6.67 -2.05
C MET A 302 -45.75 -6.78 -0.67
N PHE A 303 -46.47 -7.84 -0.35
CA PHE A 303 -47.32 -7.91 0.81
C PHE A 303 -47.09 -9.11 1.73
N MET A 304 -47.13 -10.35 1.37
CA MET A 304 -46.97 -11.48 2.28
C MET A 304 -45.84 -12.42 1.83
N GLY A 305 -45.06 -12.97 2.81
CA GLY A 305 -44.02 -13.98 2.51
C GLY A 305 -42.60 -13.43 2.36
N ARG A 306 -42.32 -12.18 2.71
CA ARG A 306 -40.97 -11.57 2.69
C ARG A 306 -39.96 -12.38 3.50
N GLU A 307 -40.32 -12.80 4.73
CA GLU A 307 -39.42 -13.56 5.59
C GLU A 307 -39.07 -14.97 5.03
N LYS A 308 -40.01 -15.61 4.34
CA LYS A 308 -39.73 -16.91 3.72
C LYS A 308 -38.78 -16.79 2.53
N LYS A 309 -38.89 -15.73 1.73
CA LYS A 309 -38.00 -15.51 0.58
C LYS A 309 -36.64 -14.92 0.96
N GLN A 310 -36.52 -14.28 2.11
CA GLN A 310 -35.21 -13.82 2.64
C GLN A 310 -34.34 -14.98 3.14
N LYS A 311 -34.92 -16.13 3.46
CA LYS A 311 -34.22 -17.34 3.91
C LYS A 311 -33.85 -18.32 2.77
N GLN A 312 -34.26 -18.06 1.56
CA GLN A 312 -33.82 -18.72 0.33
C GLN A 312 -32.72 -17.96 -0.36
#